data_f9d8e18d37f514fc838bfcf266f47358
#
_entry.id   f9d8e18d37f514fc838bfcf266f47358
#
_cell.length_a   1.000
_cell.length_b   1.000
_cell.length_c   1.000
_cell.angle_alpha   90.00
_cell.angle_beta   90.00
_cell.angle_gamma   90.00
#
_symmetry.space_group_name_H-M   'P 1'
#
loop_
_entity.id
_entity.type
_entity.pdbx_description
1 polymer ?
#
loop_
_entity_poly.entity_id
_entity_poly.type
_entity_poly.pdbx_seq_one_letter_code
_entity_poly.pdbx_strand_id
1 'polypeptide(L)'
;MKRKELAFILSSYYSDYELSTLVHPLSKYTTSFQYFVLENHAKVKTVEDFAQLGGYTVTTFRRIFNSVFHEPVYEWMMKRRKEGIIYDLCYTQATISEICYQYGFESLPHFSNFCKKNFGASPRNIRSGKV
;
A
#
# COMPACT_ATOMS: atom_id res chain seq x y z
N MET A 1 -3.31 6.62 -19.21
CA MET A 1 -3.12 7.83 -18.41
C MET A 1 -3.13 7.56 -16.93
N LYS A 2 -4.14 6.92 -16.39
CA LYS A 2 -4.18 6.57 -14.96
C LYS A 2 -3.07 5.61 -14.55
N ARG A 3 -2.62 4.72 -15.46
CA ARG A 3 -1.45 3.88 -15.24
C ARG A 3 -0.19 4.69 -15.00
N LYS A 4 -0.04 5.78 -15.76
CA LYS A 4 1.12 6.66 -15.62
C LYS A 4 1.11 7.40 -14.27
N GLU A 5 -0.07 7.76 -13.79
CA GLU A 5 -0.22 8.41 -12.49
C GLU A 5 0.21 7.48 -11.36
N LEU A 6 -0.23 6.23 -11.39
CA LEU A 6 0.16 5.25 -10.37
C LEU A 6 1.66 4.97 -10.44
N ALA A 7 2.21 4.77 -11.63
CA ALA A 7 3.64 4.55 -11.82
C ALA A 7 4.46 5.76 -11.34
N PHE A 8 3.96 6.96 -11.58
CA PHE A 8 4.60 8.19 -11.14
C PHE A 8 4.65 8.28 -9.62
N ILE A 9 3.56 7.92 -8.93
CA ILE A 9 3.50 7.91 -7.47
C ILE A 9 4.53 6.95 -6.90
N LEU A 10 4.60 5.74 -7.43
CA LEU A 10 5.58 4.73 -6.99
C LEU A 10 7.01 5.18 -7.28
N SER A 11 7.25 5.73 -8.45
CA SER A 11 8.56 6.24 -8.86
C SER A 11 9.03 7.36 -7.94
N SER A 12 8.16 8.30 -7.64
CA SER A 12 8.44 9.41 -6.74
C SER A 12 8.81 8.90 -5.34
N TYR A 13 8.08 7.90 -4.88
CA TYR A 13 8.30 7.27 -3.58
C TYR A 13 9.68 6.61 -3.50
N TYR A 14 10.04 5.85 -4.52
CA TYR A 14 11.35 5.20 -4.63
C TYR A 14 12.48 6.23 -4.67
N SER A 15 12.31 7.30 -5.40
CA SER A 15 13.33 8.34 -5.52
C SER A 15 13.73 8.95 -4.18
N ASP A 16 12.75 9.19 -3.32
CA ASP A 16 13.00 9.73 -1.99
C ASP A 16 13.87 8.80 -1.16
N TYR A 17 13.66 7.50 -1.27
CA TYR A 17 14.47 6.51 -0.55
C TYR A 17 15.86 6.37 -1.14
N GLU A 18 15.97 6.42 -2.45
CA GLU A 18 17.27 6.36 -3.10
C GLU A 18 18.15 7.53 -2.64
N LEU A 19 17.59 8.72 -2.60
CA LEU A 19 18.32 9.89 -2.11
C LEU A 19 18.74 9.74 -0.66
N SER A 20 17.83 9.27 0.18
CA SER A 20 18.10 9.02 1.59
C SER A 20 19.20 7.98 1.77
N THR A 21 19.17 6.93 0.96
CA THR A 21 20.13 5.83 0.98
C THR A 21 21.54 6.31 0.61
N LEU A 22 21.65 7.19 -0.38
CA LEU A 22 22.92 7.72 -0.85
C LEU A 22 23.63 8.57 0.19
N VAL A 23 22.90 9.20 1.09
CA VAL A 23 23.44 10.12 2.08
C VAL A 23 23.82 9.41 3.39
N HIS A 24 23.27 8.21 3.64
CA HIS A 24 23.42 7.50 4.91
C HIS A 24 24.50 6.42 4.87
N PRO A 25 25.37 6.34 5.90
CA PRO A 25 26.36 5.27 5.98
C PRO A 25 25.78 3.87 6.17
N LEU A 26 24.51 3.78 6.60
CA LEU A 26 23.79 2.51 6.76
C LEU A 26 22.91 2.18 5.54
N SER A 27 23.24 2.75 4.39
CA SER A 27 22.46 2.62 3.16
C SER A 27 22.16 1.17 2.78
N LYS A 28 23.11 0.26 2.99
CA LYS A 28 22.95 -1.16 2.64
C LYS A 28 21.80 -1.82 3.40
N TYR A 29 21.72 -1.59 4.72
CA TYR A 29 20.65 -2.14 5.54
C TYR A 29 19.32 -1.48 5.25
N THR A 30 19.34 -0.16 5.04
CA THR A 30 18.14 0.59 4.67
C THR A 30 17.57 0.08 3.36
N THR A 31 18.42 -0.15 2.37
CA THR A 31 17.99 -0.68 1.06
C THR A 31 17.37 -2.08 1.19
N SER A 32 17.98 -2.96 1.99
CA SER A 32 17.48 -4.31 2.21
C SER A 32 16.11 -4.29 2.88
N PHE A 33 15.92 -3.43 3.86
CA PHE A 33 14.63 -3.29 4.52
C PHE A 33 13.57 -2.73 3.58
N GLN A 34 13.92 -1.70 2.80
CA GLN A 34 13.02 -1.13 1.80
C GLN A 34 12.58 -2.20 0.80
N TYR A 35 13.52 -2.98 0.31
CA TYR A 35 13.25 -4.05 -0.64
C TYR A 35 12.28 -5.07 -0.03
N PHE A 36 12.53 -5.49 1.21
CA PHE A 36 11.64 -6.40 1.92
C PHE A 36 10.22 -5.86 1.98
N VAL A 37 10.07 -4.59 2.37
CA VAL A 37 8.76 -3.96 2.51
C VAL A 37 8.04 -3.90 1.15
N LEU A 38 8.73 -3.43 0.13
CA LEU A 38 8.13 -3.25 -1.19
C LEU A 38 7.75 -4.57 -1.85
N GLU A 39 8.53 -5.62 -1.60
CA GLU A 39 8.25 -6.94 -2.16
C GLU A 39 7.10 -7.65 -1.44
N ASN A 40 6.85 -7.32 -0.17
CA ASN A 40 5.98 -8.14 0.67
C ASN A 40 4.72 -7.45 1.18
N HIS A 41 4.57 -6.14 1.02
CA HIS A 41 3.45 -5.42 1.62
C HIS A 41 2.08 -5.92 1.12
N ALA A 42 1.99 -6.36 -0.11
CA ALA A 42 0.73 -6.85 -0.67
C ALA A 42 0.36 -8.25 -0.17
N LYS A 43 1.31 -8.98 0.42
CA LYS A 43 1.11 -10.35 0.91
C LYS A 43 0.57 -10.40 2.33
N VAL A 44 0.55 -9.28 3.03
CA VAL A 44 0.16 -9.21 4.44
C VAL A 44 -0.99 -8.23 4.62
N LYS A 45 -1.80 -8.43 5.65
CA LYS A 45 -2.96 -7.58 5.93
C LYS A 45 -2.79 -6.73 7.17
N THR A 46 -1.95 -7.18 8.10
CA THR A 46 -1.75 -6.49 9.39
C THR A 46 -0.29 -6.18 9.61
N VAL A 47 -0.04 -5.22 10.49
CA VAL A 47 1.33 -4.87 10.92
C VAL A 47 2.00 -6.08 11.58
N GLU A 48 1.23 -6.83 12.36
CA GLU A 48 1.72 -8.04 13.05
C GLU A 48 2.20 -9.09 12.05
N ASP A 49 1.40 -9.35 11.02
CA ASP A 49 1.78 -10.29 9.95
C ASP A 49 3.03 -9.82 9.22
N PHE A 50 3.13 -8.52 8.97
CA PHE A 50 4.26 -7.94 8.28
C PHE A 50 5.55 -8.12 9.08
N ALA A 51 5.48 -7.79 10.36
CA ALA A 51 6.62 -7.96 11.27
C ALA A 51 7.06 -9.43 11.34
N GLN A 52 6.09 -10.34 11.48
CA GLN A 52 6.36 -11.77 11.57
C GLN A 52 7.02 -12.29 10.30
N LEU A 53 6.56 -11.85 9.15
CA LEU A 53 7.13 -12.27 7.86
C LEU A 53 8.60 -11.89 7.76
N GLY A 54 8.98 -10.74 8.30
CA GLY A 54 10.36 -10.27 8.29
C GLY A 54 11.21 -10.77 9.47
N GLY A 55 10.62 -11.56 10.38
CA GLY A 55 11.34 -12.05 11.55
C GLY A 55 11.53 -11.02 12.64
N TYR A 56 10.70 -9.98 12.68
CA TYR A 56 10.78 -8.91 13.67
C TYR A 56 9.68 -9.02 14.70
N THR A 57 9.95 -8.49 15.91
CA THR A 57 8.85 -8.17 16.82
C THR A 57 8.10 -6.95 16.27
N VAL A 58 6.85 -6.78 16.64
CA VAL A 58 6.04 -5.64 16.16
C VAL A 58 6.71 -4.32 16.55
N THR A 59 7.17 -4.20 17.79
CA THR A 59 7.82 -2.99 18.28
C THR A 59 9.06 -2.64 17.47
N THR A 60 9.92 -3.62 17.22
CA THR A 60 11.13 -3.42 16.44
C THR A 60 10.80 -3.07 14.99
N PHE A 61 9.84 -3.78 14.41
CA PHE A 61 9.41 -3.52 13.03
C PHE A 61 8.90 -2.09 12.86
N ARG A 62 8.03 -1.64 13.76
CA ARG A 62 7.49 -0.27 13.74
C ARG A 62 8.62 0.77 13.84
N ARG A 63 9.57 0.54 14.71
CA ARG A 63 10.69 1.46 14.92
C ARG A 63 11.56 1.57 13.66
N ILE A 64 11.94 0.42 13.10
CA ILE A 64 12.77 0.40 11.88
C ILE A 64 12.00 1.01 10.71
N PHE A 65 10.74 0.62 10.54
CA PHE A 65 9.90 1.13 9.46
C PHE A 65 9.81 2.66 9.51
N ASN A 66 9.50 3.22 10.68
CA ASN A 66 9.38 4.67 10.84
C ASN A 66 10.71 5.37 10.55
N SER A 67 11.82 4.76 10.95
CA SER A 67 13.16 5.28 10.68
C SER A 67 13.48 5.31 9.19
N VAL A 68 13.08 4.27 8.46
CA VAL A 68 13.42 4.12 7.04
C VAL A 68 12.42 4.88 6.14
N PHE A 69 11.13 4.76 6.42
CA PHE A 69 10.06 5.32 5.58
C PHE A 69 9.54 6.65 6.08
N HIS A 70 9.94 7.09 7.27
CA HIS A 70 9.56 8.38 7.86
C HIS A 70 8.06 8.55 8.08
N GLU A 71 7.35 7.44 8.25
CA GLU A 71 5.94 7.43 8.61
C GLU A 71 5.57 6.10 9.27
N PRO A 72 4.48 6.07 10.05
CA PRO A 72 4.05 4.84 10.69
C PRO A 72 3.66 3.79 9.66
N VAL A 73 3.96 2.53 9.97
CA VAL A 73 3.73 1.42 9.03
C VAL A 73 2.25 1.25 8.68
N TYR A 74 1.36 1.43 9.65
CA TYR A 74 -0.08 1.27 9.42
C TYR A 74 -0.58 2.27 8.37
N GLU A 75 -0.23 3.53 8.50
CA GLU A 75 -0.62 4.59 7.58
C GLU A 75 -0.05 4.33 6.18
N TRP A 76 1.19 3.88 6.13
CA TRP A 76 1.82 3.53 4.87
C TRP A 76 1.08 2.37 4.18
N MET A 77 0.78 1.31 4.94
CA MET A 77 0.03 0.16 4.42
C MET A 77 -1.35 0.58 3.91
N MET A 78 -2.02 1.45 4.65
CA MET A 78 -3.35 1.93 4.28
C MET A 78 -3.31 2.71 2.97
N LYS A 79 -2.30 3.54 2.75
CA LYS A 79 -2.11 4.25 1.48
C LYS A 79 -1.92 3.29 0.32
N ARG A 80 -1.07 2.28 0.49
CA ARG A 80 -0.82 1.28 -0.55
C ARG A 80 -2.10 0.49 -0.86
N ARG A 81 -2.86 0.16 0.16
CA ARG A 81 -4.12 -0.55 0.00
C ARG A 81 -5.12 0.27 -0.82
N LYS A 82 -5.24 1.54 -0.51
CA LYS A 82 -6.14 2.44 -1.25
C LYS A 82 -5.71 2.58 -2.71
N GLU A 83 -4.43 2.73 -2.96
CA GLU A 83 -3.89 2.78 -4.32
C GLU A 83 -4.19 1.50 -5.10
N GLY A 84 -4.00 0.35 -4.46
CA GLY A 84 -4.28 -0.94 -5.07
C GLY A 84 -5.75 -1.11 -5.43
N ILE A 85 -6.64 -0.69 -4.53
CA ILE A 85 -8.09 -0.78 -4.77
C ILE A 85 -8.46 0.08 -5.99
N ILE A 86 -7.99 1.31 -6.03
CA ILE A 86 -8.28 2.21 -7.17
C ILE A 86 -7.71 1.62 -8.47
N TYR A 87 -6.49 1.11 -8.43
CA TYR A 87 -5.88 0.48 -9.61
C TYR A 87 -6.74 -0.69 -10.10
N ASP A 88 -7.14 -1.57 -9.20
CA ASP A 88 -7.92 -2.75 -9.58
C ASP A 88 -9.29 -2.37 -10.12
N LEU A 89 -9.94 -1.37 -9.52
CA LEU A 89 -11.23 -0.90 -10.03
C LEU A 89 -11.13 -0.29 -11.42
N CYS A 90 -10.09 0.47 -11.68
CA CYS A 90 -9.95 1.25 -12.90
C CYS A 90 -9.27 0.50 -14.05
N TYR A 91 -8.37 -0.43 -13.75
CA TYR A 91 -7.49 -0.99 -14.77
C TYR A 91 -7.52 -2.50 -14.92
N THR A 92 -8.26 -3.22 -14.08
CA THR A 92 -8.34 -4.68 -14.19
C THR A 92 -9.76 -5.11 -14.54
N GLN A 93 -9.88 -6.37 -14.96
CA GLN A 93 -11.16 -7.00 -15.24
C GLN A 93 -11.75 -7.71 -14.01
N ALA A 94 -11.09 -7.64 -12.86
CA ALA A 94 -11.58 -8.26 -11.65
C ALA A 94 -12.94 -7.67 -11.29
N THR A 95 -13.86 -8.53 -10.85
CA THR A 95 -15.19 -8.06 -10.43
C THR A 95 -15.07 -7.28 -9.13
N ILE A 96 -16.07 -6.45 -8.87
CA ILE A 96 -16.14 -5.70 -7.61
C ILE A 96 -16.13 -6.66 -6.43
N SER A 97 -16.82 -7.80 -6.54
CA SER A 97 -16.80 -8.84 -5.50
C SER A 97 -15.41 -9.41 -5.28
N GLU A 98 -14.69 -9.72 -6.35
CA GLU A 98 -13.32 -10.23 -6.25
C GLU A 98 -12.41 -9.24 -5.55
N ILE A 99 -12.48 -7.97 -5.92
CA ILE A 99 -11.69 -6.90 -5.29
C ILE A 99 -12.05 -6.77 -3.81
N CYS A 100 -13.33 -6.77 -3.49
CA CYS A 100 -13.84 -6.69 -2.13
C CYS A 100 -13.18 -7.75 -1.23
N TYR A 101 -13.23 -9.00 -1.65
CA TYR A 101 -12.72 -10.10 -0.84
C TYR A 101 -11.20 -10.21 -0.89
N GLN A 102 -10.58 -9.83 -2.00
CA GLN A 102 -9.13 -9.78 -2.11
C GLN A 102 -8.51 -8.84 -1.07
N TYR A 103 -9.15 -7.71 -0.83
CA TYR A 103 -8.67 -6.72 0.14
C TYR A 103 -9.21 -6.95 1.55
N GLY A 104 -9.89 -8.06 1.79
CA GLY A 104 -10.27 -8.49 3.13
C GLY A 104 -11.55 -7.87 3.68
N PHE A 105 -12.40 -7.30 2.84
CA PHE A 105 -13.70 -6.80 3.27
C PHE A 105 -14.67 -7.95 3.45
N GLU A 106 -15.47 -7.89 4.51
CA GLU A 106 -16.41 -8.97 4.86
C GLU A 106 -17.60 -9.02 3.93
N SER A 107 -18.01 -7.88 3.37
CA SER A 107 -19.21 -7.79 2.54
C SER A 107 -19.09 -6.65 1.54
N LEU A 108 -19.90 -6.74 0.48
CA LEU A 108 -19.97 -5.68 -0.52
C LEU A 108 -20.45 -4.34 0.07
N PRO A 109 -21.46 -4.30 0.97
CA PRO A 109 -21.83 -3.04 1.61
C PRO A 109 -20.69 -2.41 2.39
N HIS A 110 -19.89 -3.23 3.08
CA HIS A 110 -18.71 -2.76 3.83
C HIS A 110 -17.69 -2.12 2.91
N PHE A 111 -17.40 -2.79 1.79
CA PHE A 111 -16.49 -2.27 0.77
C PHE A 111 -17.03 -0.99 0.13
N SER A 112 -18.30 -0.96 -0.19
CA SER A 112 -18.95 0.21 -0.77
C SER A 112 -18.85 1.42 0.15
N ASN A 113 -19.10 1.22 1.44
CA ASN A 113 -18.98 2.29 2.43
C ASN A 113 -17.55 2.79 2.55
N PHE A 114 -16.58 1.88 2.53
CA PHE A 114 -15.17 2.23 2.54
C PHE A 114 -14.83 3.13 1.34
N CYS A 115 -15.27 2.74 0.16
CA CYS A 115 -14.99 3.50 -1.06
C CYS A 115 -15.64 4.89 -1.02
N LYS A 116 -16.89 4.98 -0.56
CA LYS A 116 -17.56 6.27 -0.44
C LYS A 116 -16.85 7.18 0.53
N LYS A 117 -16.41 6.64 1.67
CA LYS A 117 -15.72 7.41 2.70
C LYS A 117 -14.33 7.86 2.24
N ASN A 118 -13.59 7.00 1.59
CA ASN A 118 -12.19 7.27 1.26
C ASN A 118 -11.97 7.83 -0.13
N PHE A 119 -12.86 7.54 -1.08
CA PHE A 119 -12.71 7.97 -2.48
C PHE A 119 -13.86 8.84 -2.96
N GLY A 120 -14.89 9.02 -2.16
CA GLY A 120 -16.02 9.88 -2.50
C GLY A 120 -17.07 9.25 -3.40
N ALA A 121 -16.95 7.97 -3.76
CA ALA A 121 -17.87 7.30 -4.65
C ALA A 121 -17.91 5.80 -4.40
N SER A 122 -18.98 5.13 -4.85
CA SER A 122 -19.10 3.68 -4.77
C SER A 122 -18.10 3.00 -5.71
N PRO A 123 -17.75 1.72 -5.46
CA PRO A 123 -16.87 0.99 -6.36
C PRO A 123 -17.36 1.00 -7.82
N ARG A 124 -18.65 0.85 -8.02
CA ARG A 124 -19.26 0.86 -9.35
C ARG A 124 -19.03 2.21 -10.04
N ASN A 125 -19.25 3.30 -9.33
CA ASN A 125 -19.07 4.63 -9.90
C ASN A 125 -17.60 4.94 -10.18
N ILE A 126 -16.71 4.49 -9.32
CA ILE A 126 -15.26 4.62 -9.55
C ILE A 126 -14.88 3.88 -10.83
N ARG A 127 -15.34 2.65 -11.00
CA ARG A 127 -15.04 1.83 -12.17
C ARG A 127 -15.57 2.47 -13.46
N SER A 128 -16.76 3.06 -13.40
CA SER A 128 -17.38 3.67 -14.57
C SER A 128 -16.86 5.09 -14.87
N GLY A 129 -16.03 5.63 -14.01
CA GLY A 129 -15.49 6.99 -14.19
C GLY A 129 -16.45 8.10 -13.78
N LYS A 130 -17.47 7.81 -12.97
CA LYS A 130 -18.45 8.79 -12.51
C LYS A 130 -18.09 9.37 -11.15
N VAL A 131 -16.83 9.69 -10.97
CA VAL A 131 -16.34 10.27 -9.72
C VAL A 131 -16.13 11.75 -9.86
#